data_bcaae117747367293d2a85b7b2c0971b
#
_entry.id   bcaae117747367293d2a85b7b2c0971b
#
_cell.length_a   1.000
_cell.length_b   1.000
_cell.length_c   1.000
_cell.angle_alpha   90.00
_cell.angle_beta   90.00
_cell.angle_gamma   90.00
#
_symmetry.space_group_name_H-M   'P 1'
#
loop_
_entity.id
_entity.type
_entity.pdbx_description
1 polymer ?
#
loop_
_entity_poly.entity_id
_entity_poly.type
_entity_poly.pdbx_seq_one_letter_code
_entity_poly.pdbx_strand_id
1 'polypeptide(L)'
;MDLLLHLQPARYQQGDLDAALVADLEGYLLPYARPPRPIVRQFLHLFSDPVGYAAGYYSYKWAEVLEADAFMRFQQEGLLNPKVGQALAETLLSQGNLKPAQTLFRAFMGRDPQIEPLLVRSGLKTSHATAPDPHQN
;
A
#
# COMPACT_ATOMS: atom_id res chain seq x y z
N MET A 1 -14.45 -1.71 -2.16
CA MET A 1 -15.59 -0.88 -1.71
C MET A 1 -15.48 0.54 -2.26
N ASP A 2 -14.49 1.35 -1.89
CA ASP A 2 -14.33 2.75 -2.34
C ASP A 2 -14.47 2.90 -3.88
N LEU A 3 -13.63 2.24 -4.66
CA LEU A 3 -13.68 2.29 -6.12
C LEU A 3 -15.04 1.85 -6.71
N LEU A 4 -15.66 0.82 -6.15
CA LEU A 4 -16.97 0.36 -6.64
C LEU A 4 -18.04 1.44 -6.49
N LEU A 5 -18.10 2.08 -5.32
CA LEU A 5 -19.09 3.11 -5.03
C LEU A 5 -18.92 4.35 -5.91
N HIS A 6 -17.68 4.75 -6.19
CA HIS A 6 -17.40 5.94 -6.98
C HIS A 6 -17.40 5.70 -8.50
N LEU A 7 -17.04 4.51 -8.96
CA LEU A 7 -17.07 4.18 -10.40
C LEU A 7 -18.44 3.72 -10.88
N GLN A 8 -19.27 3.15 -9.99
CA GLN A 8 -20.58 2.60 -10.34
C GLN A 8 -21.70 3.12 -9.42
N PRO A 9 -21.85 4.43 -9.21
CA PRO A 9 -22.77 4.97 -8.21
C PRO A 9 -24.22 4.55 -8.46
N ALA A 10 -24.66 4.47 -9.72
CA ALA A 10 -26.03 4.10 -10.07
C ALA A 10 -26.42 2.70 -9.56
N ARG A 11 -25.48 1.76 -9.48
CA ARG A 11 -25.71 0.40 -8.96
C ARG A 11 -26.11 0.40 -7.49
N TYR A 12 -25.63 1.37 -6.72
CA TYR A 12 -25.79 1.44 -5.27
C TYR A 12 -26.80 2.47 -4.79
N GLN A 13 -27.49 3.14 -5.72
CA GLN A 13 -28.53 4.13 -5.38
C GLN A 13 -29.88 3.50 -5.05
N GLN A 14 -30.10 2.26 -5.43
CA GLN A 14 -31.38 1.56 -5.24
C GLN A 14 -31.18 0.24 -4.51
N GLY A 15 -32.17 -0.13 -3.69
CA GLY A 15 -32.16 -1.40 -2.98
C GLY A 15 -31.32 -1.42 -1.72
N ASP A 16 -30.86 -2.61 -1.34
CA ASP A 16 -30.01 -2.83 -0.15
C ASP A 16 -28.54 -2.66 -0.51
N LEU A 17 -27.98 -1.53 -0.10
CA LEU A 17 -26.58 -1.19 -0.30
C LEU A 17 -25.62 -2.25 0.28
N ASP A 18 -25.92 -2.73 1.49
CA ASP A 18 -25.03 -3.67 2.18
C ASP A 18 -25.02 -5.02 1.46
N ALA A 19 -26.19 -5.51 1.03
CA ALA A 19 -26.29 -6.74 0.25
C ALA A 19 -25.58 -6.64 -1.11
N ALA A 20 -25.75 -5.53 -1.82
CA ALA A 20 -25.10 -5.29 -3.10
C ALA A 20 -23.57 -5.25 -2.96
N LEU A 21 -23.05 -4.57 -1.92
CA LEU A 21 -21.61 -4.52 -1.67
C LEU A 21 -21.02 -5.87 -1.27
N VAL A 22 -21.73 -6.66 -0.44
CA VAL A 22 -21.28 -8.01 -0.08
C VAL A 22 -21.17 -8.88 -1.31
N ALA A 23 -22.17 -8.86 -2.20
CA ALA A 23 -22.17 -9.63 -3.44
C ALA A 23 -21.01 -9.23 -4.37
N ASP A 24 -20.76 -7.93 -4.54
CA ASP A 24 -19.69 -7.44 -5.43
C ASP A 24 -18.29 -7.65 -4.85
N LEU A 25 -18.16 -7.82 -3.54
CA LEU A 25 -16.89 -8.05 -2.85
C LEU A 25 -16.62 -9.52 -2.53
N GLU A 26 -17.54 -10.44 -2.85
CA GLU A 26 -17.45 -11.86 -2.47
C GLU A 26 -16.07 -12.48 -2.81
N GLY A 27 -15.54 -12.22 -4.02
CA GLY A 27 -14.23 -12.72 -4.46
C GLY A 27 -13.02 -12.09 -3.76
N TYR A 28 -13.22 -11.05 -2.96
CA TYR A 28 -12.18 -10.30 -2.24
C TYR A 28 -12.27 -10.45 -0.71
N LEU A 29 -13.29 -11.13 -0.23
CA LEU A 29 -13.52 -11.33 1.20
C LEU A 29 -13.02 -12.71 1.62
N LEU A 30 -12.54 -12.78 2.85
CA LEU A 30 -12.28 -14.08 3.48
C LEU A 30 -13.61 -14.82 3.70
N PRO A 31 -13.62 -16.16 3.62
CA PRO A 31 -14.81 -16.94 3.92
C PRO A 31 -15.17 -16.82 5.40
N TYR A 32 -16.24 -16.12 5.70
CA TYR A 32 -16.80 -15.99 7.05
C TYR A 32 -18.04 -16.88 7.18
N ALA A 33 -18.22 -17.51 8.33
CA ALA A 33 -19.46 -18.23 8.65
C ALA A 33 -20.69 -17.30 8.63
N ARG A 34 -20.48 -16.02 8.97
CA ARG A 34 -21.45 -14.93 8.80
C ARG A 34 -20.70 -13.76 8.19
N PRO A 35 -21.04 -13.34 6.96
CA PRO A 35 -20.41 -12.18 6.33
C PRO A 35 -20.51 -10.94 7.23
N PRO A 36 -19.41 -10.20 7.43
CA PRO A 36 -19.47 -8.96 8.18
C PRO A 36 -20.33 -7.93 7.42
N ARG A 37 -21.02 -7.07 8.14
CA ARG A 37 -21.70 -5.93 7.51
C ARG A 37 -20.64 -4.99 6.93
N PRO A 38 -20.84 -4.47 5.71
CA PRO A 38 -19.95 -3.45 5.15
C PRO A 38 -19.90 -2.22 6.06
N ILE A 39 -18.68 -1.69 6.26
CA ILE A 39 -18.45 -0.49 7.09
C ILE A 39 -18.81 0.81 6.37
N VAL A 40 -19.35 0.74 5.16
CA VAL A 40 -19.56 1.89 4.26
C VAL A 40 -20.31 3.03 4.92
N ARG A 41 -21.32 2.73 5.75
CA ARG A 41 -22.15 3.75 6.44
C ARG A 41 -21.42 4.46 7.58
N GLN A 42 -20.30 3.91 8.03
CA GLN A 42 -19.48 4.47 9.12
C GLN A 42 -18.15 5.01 8.60
N PHE A 43 -17.83 4.75 7.33
CA PHE A 43 -16.55 5.10 6.75
C PHE A 43 -16.59 6.48 6.09
N LEU A 44 -16.71 7.51 6.92
CA LEU A 44 -16.88 8.90 6.49
C LEU A 44 -15.76 9.41 5.58
N HIS A 45 -14.55 8.88 5.70
CA HIS A 45 -13.40 9.28 4.88
C HIS A 45 -13.69 9.29 3.38
N LEU A 46 -14.56 8.38 2.90
CA LEU A 46 -14.89 8.27 1.48
C LEU A 46 -15.88 9.34 0.99
N PHE A 47 -16.64 9.98 1.91
CA PHE A 47 -17.79 10.80 1.54
C PHE A 47 -17.83 12.18 2.21
N SER A 48 -16.94 12.46 3.17
CA SER A 48 -16.95 13.71 3.91
C SER A 48 -16.39 14.91 3.12
N ASP A 49 -15.64 14.63 2.06
CA ASP A 49 -15.01 15.66 1.22
C ASP A 49 -14.98 15.18 -0.23
N PRO A 50 -15.38 16.01 -1.21
CA PRO A 50 -15.41 15.62 -2.63
C PRO A 50 -14.01 15.40 -3.22
N VAL A 51 -12.96 15.90 -2.59
CA VAL A 51 -11.56 15.78 -3.06
C VAL A 51 -10.72 14.89 -2.16
N GLY A 52 -11.15 14.62 -0.92
CA GLY A 52 -10.39 13.89 0.08
C GLY A 52 -10.01 12.46 -0.34
N TYR A 53 -10.66 11.46 0.24
CA TYR A 53 -10.38 10.05 -0.06
C TYR A 53 -11.34 9.40 -1.09
N ALA A 54 -12.21 10.19 -1.72
CA ALA A 54 -13.14 9.68 -2.73
C ALA A 54 -12.38 9.02 -3.89
N ALA A 55 -12.63 7.73 -4.13
CA ALA A 55 -11.91 6.89 -5.10
C ALA A 55 -10.38 6.84 -4.90
N GLY A 56 -9.88 7.29 -3.76
CA GLY A 56 -8.44 7.46 -3.49
C GLY A 56 -7.89 6.60 -2.36
N TYR A 57 -8.73 5.87 -1.64
CA TYR A 57 -8.29 5.14 -0.45
C TYR A 57 -7.28 4.03 -0.73
N TYR A 58 -7.25 3.49 -1.94
CA TYR A 58 -6.26 2.51 -2.40
C TYR A 58 -4.80 3.03 -2.34
N SER A 59 -4.62 4.35 -2.29
CA SER A 59 -3.28 4.97 -2.21
C SER A 59 -2.47 4.50 -1.00
N TYR A 60 -3.14 4.12 0.10
CA TYR A 60 -2.45 3.54 1.26
C TYR A 60 -1.72 2.23 0.93
N LYS A 61 -2.26 1.43 0.00
CA LYS A 61 -1.56 0.21 -0.43
C LYS A 61 -0.32 0.51 -1.27
N TRP A 62 -0.34 1.55 -2.07
CA TRP A 62 0.85 2.03 -2.76
C TRP A 62 1.89 2.59 -1.78
N ALA A 63 1.45 3.31 -0.75
CA ALA A 63 2.35 3.80 0.30
C ALA A 63 3.03 2.64 1.04
N GLU A 64 2.30 1.56 1.33
CA GLU A 64 2.87 0.35 1.93
C GLU A 64 3.91 -0.34 1.02
N VAL A 65 3.70 -0.34 -0.31
CA VAL A 65 4.70 -0.86 -1.27
C VAL A 65 5.99 -0.04 -1.19
N LEU A 66 5.86 1.28 -1.25
CA LEU A 66 7.02 2.19 -1.20
C LEU A 66 7.76 2.08 0.13
N GLU A 67 7.02 2.02 1.25
CA GLU A 67 7.59 1.90 2.58
C GLU A 67 8.34 0.57 2.76
N ALA A 68 7.72 -0.55 2.38
CA ALA A 68 8.34 -1.87 2.51
C ALA A 68 9.61 -1.97 1.67
N ASP A 69 9.61 -1.40 0.47
CA ASP A 69 10.76 -1.41 -0.42
C ASP A 69 11.87 -0.47 0.06
N ALA A 70 11.53 0.73 0.52
CA ALA A 70 12.50 1.66 1.11
C ALA A 70 13.16 1.06 2.38
N PHE A 71 12.41 0.30 3.17
CA PHE A 71 12.93 -0.36 4.37
C PHE A 71 13.97 -1.44 4.05
N MET A 72 13.92 -2.06 2.86
CA MET A 72 14.94 -3.02 2.43
C MET A 72 16.35 -2.43 2.44
N ARG A 73 16.51 -1.15 2.10
CA ARG A 73 17.79 -0.48 2.15
C ARG A 73 18.34 -0.44 3.58
N PHE A 74 17.49 -0.15 4.57
CA PHE A 74 17.89 -0.20 5.98
C PHE A 74 18.27 -1.62 6.43
N GLN A 75 17.55 -2.64 5.97
CA GLN A 75 17.90 -4.02 6.29
C GLN A 75 19.25 -4.44 5.69
N GLN A 76 19.55 -3.98 4.48
CA GLN A 76 20.81 -4.31 3.77
C GLN A 76 22.03 -3.53 4.30
N GLU A 77 21.84 -2.24 4.57
CA GLU A 77 22.94 -1.34 4.96
C GLU A 77 23.06 -1.12 6.48
N GLY A 78 22.11 -1.67 7.26
CA GLY A 78 22.04 -1.58 8.72
C GLY A 78 20.87 -0.72 9.21
N LEU A 79 20.04 -1.30 10.10
CA LEU A 79 18.83 -0.65 10.61
C LEU A 79 19.09 0.68 11.32
N LEU A 80 20.21 0.81 11.98
CA LEU A 80 20.63 2.01 12.70
C LEU A 80 21.75 2.77 11.98
N ASN A 81 21.98 2.51 10.71
CA ASN A 81 23.00 3.21 9.94
C ASN A 81 22.61 4.68 9.71
N PRO A 82 23.33 5.64 10.31
CA PRO A 82 22.98 7.05 10.24
C PRO A 82 23.08 7.61 8.81
N LYS A 83 23.91 7.02 7.95
CA LYS A 83 24.03 7.44 6.54
C LYS A 83 22.78 7.14 5.74
N VAL A 84 22.15 5.99 5.98
CA VAL A 84 20.88 5.63 5.32
C VAL A 84 19.75 6.55 5.80
N GLY A 85 19.70 6.80 7.12
CA GLY A 85 18.73 7.74 7.69
C GLY A 85 18.88 9.16 7.14
N GLN A 86 20.12 9.64 7.04
CA GLN A 86 20.42 10.95 6.43
C GLN A 86 20.02 10.99 4.95
N ALA A 87 20.37 9.96 4.17
CA ALA A 87 19.96 9.87 2.78
C ALA A 87 18.45 9.91 2.61
N LEU A 88 17.67 9.17 3.45
CA LEU A 88 16.21 9.23 3.45
C LEU A 88 15.72 10.64 3.74
N ALA A 89 16.26 11.28 4.76
CA ALA A 89 15.86 12.65 5.14
C ALA A 89 16.11 13.64 4.00
N GLU A 90 17.27 13.60 3.38
CA GLU A 90 17.69 14.56 2.35
C GLU A 90 17.01 14.33 0.99
N THR A 91 16.83 13.07 0.59
CA THR A 91 16.30 12.74 -0.75
C THR A 91 14.80 12.62 -0.82
N LEU A 92 14.12 12.29 0.30
CA LEU A 92 12.68 12.07 0.36
C LEU A 92 12.00 13.06 1.30
N LEU A 93 12.32 13.01 2.59
CA LEU A 93 11.50 13.70 3.61
C LEU A 93 11.60 15.22 3.50
N SER A 94 12.80 15.78 3.28
CA SER A 94 13.01 17.22 3.17
C SER A 94 12.50 17.84 1.87
N GLN A 95 12.22 16.99 0.86
CA GLN A 95 11.81 17.45 -0.47
C GLN A 95 10.30 17.75 -0.56
N GLY A 96 9.48 17.18 0.33
CA GLY A 96 8.02 17.33 0.27
C GLY A 96 7.49 16.99 -1.12
N ASN A 97 6.83 17.95 -1.77
CA ASN A 97 6.26 17.80 -3.12
C ASN A 97 7.02 18.63 -4.18
N LEU A 98 8.32 18.90 -3.98
CA LEU A 98 9.12 19.70 -4.92
C LEU A 98 9.45 18.98 -6.23
N LYS A 99 9.42 17.65 -6.22
CA LYS A 99 9.70 16.79 -7.37
C LYS A 99 8.69 15.64 -7.42
N PRO A 100 8.47 15.02 -8.59
CA PRO A 100 7.64 13.83 -8.70
C PRO A 100 8.13 12.73 -7.73
N ALA A 101 7.19 12.06 -7.04
CA ALA A 101 7.48 11.04 -6.03
C ALA A 101 8.42 9.92 -6.57
N GLN A 102 8.24 9.51 -7.83
CA GLN A 102 9.11 8.53 -8.48
C GLN A 102 10.57 9.02 -8.56
N THR A 103 10.79 10.28 -8.85
CA THR A 103 12.13 10.88 -8.89
C THR A 103 12.78 10.86 -7.51
N LEU A 104 12.02 11.21 -6.47
CA LEU A 104 12.50 11.20 -5.09
C LEU A 104 12.80 9.78 -4.62
N PHE A 105 11.94 8.82 -4.93
CA PHE A 105 12.17 7.42 -4.59
C PHE A 105 13.42 6.85 -5.26
N ARG A 106 13.60 7.14 -6.57
CA ARG A 106 14.85 6.76 -7.30
C ARG A 106 16.10 7.41 -6.72
N ALA A 107 16.01 8.65 -6.25
CA ALA A 107 17.13 9.32 -5.61
C ALA A 107 17.56 8.61 -4.32
N PHE A 108 16.62 8.06 -3.57
CA PHE A 108 16.89 7.29 -2.36
C PHE A 108 17.35 5.85 -2.67
N MET A 109 16.59 5.11 -3.51
CA MET A 109 16.79 3.68 -3.73
C MET A 109 17.74 3.35 -4.88
N GLY A 110 18.03 4.31 -5.78
CA GLY A 110 18.81 4.07 -7.00
C GLY A 110 18.06 3.33 -8.12
N ARG A 111 16.78 2.99 -7.89
CA ARG A 111 15.92 2.22 -8.81
C ARG A 111 14.45 2.52 -8.61
N ASP A 112 13.62 1.99 -9.50
CA ASP A 112 12.15 2.03 -9.33
C ASP A 112 11.67 1.15 -8.16
N PRO A 113 10.48 1.47 -7.60
CA PRO A 113 9.82 0.67 -6.57
C PRO A 113 9.58 -0.78 -7.02
N GLN A 114 9.66 -1.70 -6.07
CA GLN A 114 9.35 -3.12 -6.23
C GLN A 114 8.28 -3.54 -5.23
N ILE A 115 7.35 -4.38 -5.66
CA ILE A 115 6.26 -4.89 -4.81
C ILE A 115 6.69 -6.06 -3.92
N GLU A 116 7.74 -6.76 -4.32
CA GLU A 116 8.22 -7.97 -3.67
C GLU A 116 8.45 -7.83 -2.16
N PRO A 117 9.05 -6.76 -1.66
CA PRO A 117 9.25 -6.56 -0.22
C PRO A 117 7.94 -6.59 0.57
N LEU A 118 6.88 -5.97 0.04
CA LEU A 118 5.57 -6.02 0.68
C LEU A 118 4.98 -7.44 0.65
N LEU A 119 5.08 -8.15 -0.47
CA LEU A 119 4.56 -9.52 -0.58
C LEU A 119 5.27 -10.48 0.39
N VAL A 120 6.59 -10.34 0.53
CA VAL A 120 7.37 -11.12 1.50
C VAL A 120 6.95 -10.79 2.93
N ARG A 121 6.87 -9.52 3.29
CA ARG A 121 6.44 -9.07 4.62
C ARG A 121 5.02 -9.56 4.97
N SER A 122 4.16 -9.63 3.98
CA SER A 122 2.77 -10.11 4.14
C SER A 122 2.64 -11.63 4.12
N GLY A 123 3.74 -12.39 3.98
CA GLY A 123 3.71 -13.85 3.90
C GLY A 123 3.13 -14.41 2.60
N LEU A 124 2.95 -13.58 1.57
CA LEU A 124 2.40 -13.95 0.26
C LEU A 124 3.48 -14.46 -0.71
N LYS A 125 4.75 -14.22 -0.38
CA LYS A 125 5.91 -14.67 -1.15
C LYS A 125 7.00 -15.10 -0.17
N THR A 126 7.71 -16.19 -0.46
CA THR A 126 8.89 -16.58 0.31
C THR A 126 10.05 -15.64 -0.02
N SER A 127 10.78 -15.19 1.00
CA SER A 127 12.06 -14.55 0.78
C SER A 127 13.02 -15.60 0.21
N HIS A 128 13.44 -15.45 -1.04
CA HIS A 128 14.66 -16.12 -1.49
C HIS A 128 15.84 -15.39 -0.83
N ALA A 129 16.11 -15.71 0.43
CA ALA A 129 17.44 -15.45 0.98
C ALA A 129 18.40 -16.26 0.11
N THR A 130 19.22 -15.59 -0.68
CA THR A 130 20.42 -16.19 -1.23
C THR A 130 21.21 -16.68 -0.03
N ALA A 131 21.23 -18.00 0.16
CA ALA A 131 22.09 -18.62 1.17
C ALA A 131 23.51 -18.11 0.92
N PRO A 132 24.25 -17.70 1.95
CA PRO A 132 25.64 -17.32 1.79
C PRO A 132 26.37 -18.49 1.14
N ASP A 133 27.11 -18.22 0.08
CA ASP A 133 27.94 -19.20 -0.62
C ASP A 133 28.92 -19.80 0.39
N PRO A 134 28.86 -21.12 0.69
CA PRO A 134 29.73 -21.75 1.67
C PRO A 134 31.22 -21.84 1.22
N HIS A 135 31.55 -21.34 0.04
CA HIS A 135 32.90 -21.40 -0.55
C HIS A 135 33.66 -20.06 -0.59
N GLN A 136 33.15 -19.00 0.06
CA GLN A 136 33.96 -17.79 0.27
C GLN A 136 34.63 -17.82 1.66
N ASN A 137 35.74 -18.51 1.73
CA ASN A 137 36.78 -18.39 2.75
C ASN A 137 38.07 -18.05 2.06
#